data_93d6baef47598c00876646774c286c9c
#
_entry.id   93d6baef47598c00876646774c286c9c
#
_cell.length_a   1.000
_cell.length_b   1.000
_cell.length_c   1.000
_cell.angle_alpha   90.00
_cell.angle_beta   90.00
_cell.angle_gamma   90.00
#
_symmetry.space_group_name_H-M   'P 1'
#
loop_
_entity.id
_entity.type
_entity.pdbx_description
1 polymer ?
#
loop_
_entity_poly.entity_id
_entity_poly.type
_entity_poly.pdbx_seq_one_letter_code
_entity_poly.pdbx_strand_id
1 'polypeptide(L)'
;MVVGAIAAFVLIPVRQELMPHSSPDLQPLEFGQLPPRPRISRAATLPAERSPKVRTLILYDHAGQWGWTGRLDATFTANLIGHFGSWKAQPASEYTGGELERYTATVYLGSLFGQRLPHALLDDVLSTQRPVIWVGYNIGELEDRAPDFRAQYGWRTSFLDRSPVATVRYKGASLTHWTHNDAGIMGYSSVDRSRARVLATAVRANGSTFPWAVRSRNLTYIGEMPFRYTSETDRVLAFDDLLFDALAPRARERHRALVRLEDINPVSDASQLRRAADYLHSKGIPFGFGVSPYYRDPQAHEDPPHELRLHNSPQVVAAIKYLERKGGVLVEHGYTHQWDGGSNPYDGQTGDDVEFYRVTESEDGQIHDVGPLPEDTVAWSEHRVVAANHEFAASGIAAPRIFEFPHYTASANAYRAVAHWFAVRWERSDYFPGLLGDSPVEYDHIEGQFFPYVVHDVYGSKVLPENLGSIAPSTWHTYKERLPADLVRAARANLVVRDGFASFYFHPFLALKYLKRTVEGIERLGYLFVSPASL
;
A
#
# COMPACT_ATOMS: atom_id res chain seq x y z
N MET A 1 -25.09 -0.59 -4.90
CA MET A 1 -24.56 -1.39 -3.77
C MET A 1 -23.05 -1.31 -3.93
N VAL A 2 -22.43 -0.41 -3.18
CA VAL A 2 -20.98 -0.16 -3.25
C VAL A 2 -20.35 -1.15 -2.31
N VAL A 3 -19.55 -2.07 -2.83
CA VAL A 3 -18.71 -2.94 -2.02
C VAL A 3 -17.42 -2.17 -1.80
N GLY A 4 -17.25 -1.69 -0.58
CA GLY A 4 -15.99 -1.08 -0.17
C GLY A 4 -14.84 -2.07 -0.33
N ALA A 5 -13.71 -1.58 -0.76
CA ALA A 5 -12.51 -2.38 -0.86
C ALA A 5 -12.04 -2.74 0.54
N ILE A 6 -11.89 -4.01 0.77
CA ILE A 6 -11.49 -4.57 2.06
C ILE A 6 -9.98 -4.45 2.16
N ALA A 7 -9.50 -3.52 2.95
CA ALA A 7 -8.17 -3.64 3.51
C ALA A 7 -8.16 -4.90 4.40
N ALA A 8 -7.39 -5.92 4.04
CA ALA A 8 -7.32 -7.14 4.81
C ALA A 8 -6.52 -6.89 6.08
N PHE A 9 -7.16 -6.42 7.12
CA PHE A 9 -6.60 -6.37 8.45
C PHE A 9 -6.66 -7.75 9.09
N VAL A 10 -5.59 -8.20 9.64
CA VAL A 10 -5.55 -9.41 10.44
C VAL A 10 -5.34 -8.98 11.88
N LEU A 11 -6.44 -8.82 12.57
CA LEU A 11 -6.46 -8.70 14.02
C LEU A 11 -6.61 -10.10 14.62
N ILE A 12 -5.91 -10.38 15.68
CA ILE A 12 -6.01 -11.64 16.40
C ILE A 12 -6.62 -11.32 17.75
N PRO A 13 -7.84 -11.76 18.02
CA PRO A 13 -8.40 -11.61 19.33
C PRO A 13 -7.89 -12.69 20.28
N VAL A 14 -7.57 -12.30 21.45
CA VAL A 14 -7.69 -13.14 22.61
C VAL A 14 -8.76 -12.47 23.46
N ARG A 15 -10.03 -12.84 23.23
CA ARG A 15 -11.07 -12.82 24.27
C ARG A 15 -12.49 -13.06 23.74
N GLN A 16 -13.27 -13.64 24.64
CA GLN A 16 -14.69 -13.96 24.52
C GLN A 16 -15.58 -12.72 24.65
N GLU A 17 -16.80 -12.88 24.14
CA GLU A 17 -17.94 -11.95 24.14
C GLU A 17 -18.12 -11.14 25.41
N LEU A 18 -18.31 -9.82 25.27
CA LEU A 18 -18.74 -8.97 26.38
C LEU A 18 -19.79 -7.93 25.97
N MET A 19 -20.78 -7.76 26.82
CA MET A 19 -21.86 -6.79 26.73
C MET A 19 -21.35 -5.35 26.87
N PRO A 20 -22.03 -4.35 26.28
CA PRO A 20 -21.60 -2.95 26.36
C PRO A 20 -21.76 -2.41 27.78
N HIS A 21 -20.66 -2.03 28.39
CA HIS A 21 -20.63 -1.24 29.60
C HIS A 21 -20.19 0.20 29.27
N SER A 22 -20.76 1.16 29.99
CA SER A 22 -20.36 2.56 29.89
C SER A 22 -18.87 2.70 30.20
N SER A 23 -18.12 3.26 29.25
CA SER A 23 -16.69 3.54 29.42
C SER A 23 -16.44 4.38 30.66
N PRO A 24 -15.45 4.06 31.50
CA PRO A 24 -14.99 4.99 32.52
C PRO A 24 -14.48 6.27 31.85
N ASP A 25 -14.70 7.43 32.47
CA ASP A 25 -14.19 8.73 32.05
C ASP A 25 -12.65 8.69 32.08
N LEU A 26 -12.03 8.31 30.98
CA LEU A 26 -10.59 8.45 30.82
C LEU A 26 -10.26 9.95 30.72
N GLN A 27 -9.30 10.40 31.50
CA GLN A 27 -8.79 11.77 31.39
C GLN A 27 -8.27 11.98 29.96
N PRO A 28 -8.64 13.09 29.30
CA PRO A 28 -8.07 13.44 28.01
C PRO A 28 -6.55 13.45 28.09
N LEU A 29 -5.87 13.02 27.02
CA LEU A 29 -4.42 13.11 26.96
C LEU A 29 -4.00 14.57 27.01
N GLU A 30 -3.26 14.98 28.06
CA GLU A 30 -2.66 16.31 28.13
C GLU A 30 -1.42 16.35 27.23
N PHE A 31 -1.56 17.02 26.10
CA PHE A 31 -0.44 17.32 25.22
C PHE A 31 0.21 18.64 25.66
N GLY A 32 1.48 18.58 26.03
CA GLY A 32 2.29 19.76 26.26
C GLY A 32 2.47 20.58 24.98
N GLN A 33 3.18 21.74 25.09
CA GLN A 33 3.57 22.48 23.89
C GLN A 33 4.44 21.61 22.99
N LEU A 34 4.14 21.60 21.68
CA LEU A 34 4.95 20.89 20.71
C LEU A 34 6.40 21.38 20.77
N PRO A 35 7.39 20.49 20.89
CA PRO A 35 8.77 20.86 20.71
C PRO A 35 8.98 21.40 19.29
N PRO A 36 10.05 22.18 19.04
CA PRO A 36 10.36 22.61 17.69
C PRO A 36 10.52 21.36 16.81
N ARG A 37 9.83 21.35 15.66
CA ARG A 37 9.90 20.23 14.70
C ARG A 37 11.35 19.86 14.44
N PRO A 38 11.71 18.57 14.50
CA PRO A 38 13.05 18.16 14.15
C PRO A 38 13.31 18.68 12.73
N ARG A 39 14.48 19.27 12.50
CA ARG A 39 14.90 19.55 11.12
C ARG A 39 15.10 18.20 10.46
N ILE A 40 14.03 17.72 9.79
CA ILE A 40 14.16 16.61 8.86
C ILE A 40 15.19 17.11 7.86
N SER A 41 16.40 16.61 7.94
CA SER A 41 17.40 16.94 6.97
C SER A 41 16.85 16.43 5.63
N ARG A 42 16.36 17.35 4.79
CA ARG A 42 16.10 17.06 3.37
C ARG A 42 17.35 16.50 2.67
N ALA A 43 18.49 16.57 3.32
CA ALA A 43 19.78 16.08 2.85
C ALA A 43 20.02 14.59 3.12
N ALA A 44 19.15 13.87 3.81
CA ALA A 44 19.13 12.42 3.70
C ALA A 44 18.40 12.02 2.41
N THR A 45 18.71 12.65 1.32
CA THR A 45 18.52 12.10 -0.02
C THR A 45 19.37 10.85 -0.06
N LEU A 46 18.72 9.71 0.19
CA LEU A 46 19.35 8.45 -0.11
C LEU A 46 19.79 8.45 -1.57
N PRO A 47 21.00 7.99 -1.89
CA PRO A 47 21.47 8.05 -3.27
C PRO A 47 20.54 7.24 -4.14
N ALA A 48 19.77 7.96 -4.94
CA ALA A 48 19.42 7.63 -6.30
C ALA A 48 18.92 6.22 -6.61
N GLU A 49 17.77 5.80 -6.06
CA GLU A 49 16.90 4.95 -6.85
C GLU A 49 16.03 5.81 -7.80
N ARG A 50 15.79 7.06 -7.48
CA ARG A 50 15.17 8.04 -8.37
C ARG A 50 16.17 8.53 -9.42
N SER A 51 15.92 8.24 -10.68
CA SER A 51 16.61 8.94 -11.75
C SER A 51 16.05 10.38 -11.80
N PRO A 52 16.85 11.43 -11.51
CA PRO A 52 16.37 12.81 -11.61
C PRO A 52 15.99 13.18 -13.06
N LYS A 53 16.29 12.30 -14.02
CA LYS A 53 15.96 12.44 -15.43
C LYS A 53 14.60 11.85 -15.81
N VAL A 54 13.99 11.00 -14.97
CA VAL A 54 12.67 10.44 -15.25
C VAL A 54 11.61 11.41 -14.76
N ARG A 55 10.80 11.89 -15.71
CA ARG A 55 9.64 12.75 -15.47
C ARG A 55 8.46 12.16 -16.22
N THR A 56 7.41 11.81 -15.52
CA THR A 56 6.23 11.15 -16.11
C THR A 56 5.02 12.08 -16.07
N LEU A 57 4.30 12.15 -17.19
CA LEU A 57 2.99 12.79 -17.25
C LEU A 57 1.91 11.74 -16.98
N ILE A 58 1.04 11.99 -16.02
CA ILE A 58 -0.13 11.17 -15.72
C ILE A 58 -1.36 11.95 -16.16
N LEU A 59 -2.11 11.38 -17.10
CA LEU A 59 -3.37 11.93 -17.59
C LEU A 59 -4.50 11.02 -17.16
N TYR A 60 -5.57 11.57 -16.60
CA TYR A 60 -6.67 10.77 -16.06
C TYR A 60 -8.05 11.35 -16.39
N ASP A 61 -9.03 10.48 -16.45
CA ASP A 61 -10.44 10.89 -16.57
C ASP A 61 -10.96 11.36 -15.20
N HIS A 62 -11.84 12.37 -15.18
CA HIS A 62 -12.38 12.90 -13.92
C HIS A 62 -13.82 13.39 -13.99
N ALA A 63 -14.48 13.26 -15.14
CA ALA A 63 -15.81 13.83 -15.34
C ALA A 63 -16.95 12.95 -14.79
N GLY A 64 -18.07 13.60 -14.44
CA GLY A 64 -19.28 12.91 -13.99
C GLY A 64 -19.20 12.31 -12.58
N GLN A 65 -20.26 11.60 -12.19
CA GLN A 65 -20.42 11.05 -10.84
C GLN A 65 -19.33 10.02 -10.43
N TRP A 66 -18.66 9.37 -11.40
CA TRP A 66 -17.60 8.41 -11.19
C TRP A 66 -16.20 9.02 -11.35
N GLY A 67 -16.10 10.34 -11.50
CA GLY A 67 -14.82 11.03 -11.69
C GLY A 67 -13.82 10.84 -10.55
N TRP A 68 -14.30 10.53 -9.34
CA TRP A 68 -13.49 10.16 -8.19
C TRP A 68 -12.61 8.94 -8.46
N THR A 69 -13.08 7.96 -9.25
CA THR A 69 -12.29 6.77 -9.59
C THR A 69 -11.02 7.12 -10.36
N GLY A 70 -11.12 8.03 -11.33
CA GLY A 70 -9.94 8.47 -12.09
C GLY A 70 -8.95 9.29 -11.25
N ARG A 71 -9.44 10.12 -10.32
CA ARG A 71 -8.58 10.81 -9.36
C ARG A 71 -7.83 9.85 -8.44
N LEU A 72 -8.49 8.78 -7.99
CA LEU A 72 -7.89 7.76 -7.15
C LEU A 72 -6.88 6.90 -7.94
N ASP A 73 -7.23 6.48 -9.17
CA ASP A 73 -6.32 5.76 -10.07
C ASP A 73 -5.06 6.56 -10.38
N ALA A 74 -5.21 7.89 -10.55
CA ALA A 74 -4.09 8.80 -10.73
C ALA A 74 -3.19 8.86 -9.49
N THR A 75 -3.78 8.87 -8.29
CA THR A 75 -3.05 8.82 -7.01
C THR A 75 -2.25 7.54 -6.89
N PHE A 76 -2.88 6.37 -7.14
CA PHE A 76 -2.20 5.08 -7.11
C PHE A 76 -1.05 5.00 -8.12
N THR A 77 -1.28 5.49 -9.33
CA THR A 77 -0.25 5.54 -10.37
C THR A 77 0.89 6.49 -10.00
N ALA A 78 0.58 7.65 -9.42
CA ALA A 78 1.58 8.61 -8.96
C ALA A 78 2.50 8.02 -7.88
N ASN A 79 1.92 7.28 -6.92
CA ASN A 79 2.68 6.55 -5.91
C ASN A 79 3.66 5.57 -6.54
N LEU A 80 3.18 4.69 -7.43
CA LEU A 80 4.03 3.70 -8.12
C LEU A 80 5.14 4.38 -8.94
N ILE A 81 4.83 5.46 -9.66
CA ILE A 81 5.79 6.24 -10.43
C ILE A 81 6.81 6.94 -9.51
N GLY A 82 6.42 7.23 -8.26
CA GLY A 82 7.32 7.75 -7.24
C GLY A 82 8.56 6.89 -6.95
N HIS A 83 8.57 5.62 -7.38
CA HIS A 83 9.75 4.76 -7.40
C HIS A 83 10.79 5.22 -8.43
N PHE A 84 10.36 5.67 -9.60
CA PHE A 84 11.23 5.93 -10.74
C PHE A 84 11.74 7.38 -10.81
N GLY A 85 10.90 8.34 -10.42
CA GLY A 85 11.25 9.75 -10.52
C GLY A 85 10.12 10.70 -10.17
N SER A 86 10.14 11.88 -10.79
CA SER A 86 9.09 12.88 -10.61
C SER A 86 7.94 12.67 -11.59
N TRP A 87 6.79 13.17 -11.23
CA TRP A 87 5.58 13.12 -12.05
C TRP A 87 4.81 14.44 -11.99
N LYS A 88 3.92 14.64 -12.97
CA LYS A 88 2.82 15.58 -12.94
C LYS A 88 1.55 14.83 -13.29
N ALA A 89 0.49 15.00 -12.51
CA ALA A 89 -0.82 14.47 -12.80
C ALA A 89 -1.78 15.61 -13.15
N GLN A 90 -2.63 15.40 -14.16
CA GLN A 90 -3.69 16.33 -14.53
C GLN A 90 -4.82 15.61 -15.26
N PRO A 91 -6.05 16.17 -15.25
CA PRO A 91 -7.13 15.70 -16.09
C PRO A 91 -6.72 15.64 -17.57
N ALA A 92 -7.11 14.58 -18.27
CA ALA A 92 -6.82 14.46 -19.71
C ALA A 92 -7.48 15.59 -20.53
N SER A 93 -8.62 16.12 -20.06
CA SER A 93 -9.32 17.26 -20.69
C SER A 93 -8.51 18.58 -20.67
N GLU A 94 -7.53 18.70 -19.77
CA GLU A 94 -6.66 19.89 -19.64
C GLU A 94 -5.38 19.77 -20.46
N TYR A 95 -5.20 18.69 -21.21
CA TYR A 95 -4.01 18.48 -22.02
C TYR A 95 -3.85 19.54 -23.10
N THR A 96 -2.64 20.06 -23.24
CA THR A 96 -2.27 21.01 -24.27
C THR A 96 -1.28 20.42 -25.28
N GLY A 97 -1.43 20.74 -26.56
CA GLY A 97 -0.59 20.19 -27.64
C GLY A 97 0.91 20.33 -27.36
N GLY A 98 1.65 19.26 -27.63
CA GLY A 98 3.11 19.18 -27.39
C GLY A 98 3.51 18.95 -25.94
N GLU A 99 2.55 18.83 -25.01
CA GLU A 99 2.88 18.72 -23.59
C GLU A 99 3.65 17.44 -23.27
N LEU A 100 3.26 16.30 -23.82
CA LEU A 100 3.92 15.02 -23.56
C LEU A 100 5.41 14.98 -23.92
N GLU A 101 5.86 15.81 -24.88
CA GLU A 101 7.28 15.89 -25.24
C GLU A 101 8.16 16.52 -24.14
N ARG A 102 7.57 17.17 -23.15
CA ARG A 102 8.27 17.70 -21.96
C ARG A 102 8.59 16.63 -20.92
N TYR A 103 8.07 15.41 -21.11
CA TYR A 103 8.21 14.28 -20.18
C TYR A 103 8.96 13.13 -20.83
N THR A 104 9.51 12.23 -20.01
CA THR A 104 10.23 11.05 -20.49
C THR A 104 9.28 9.92 -20.87
N ALA A 105 8.08 9.91 -20.29
CA ALA A 105 7.00 8.99 -20.60
C ALA A 105 5.66 9.61 -20.21
N THR A 106 4.57 9.05 -20.75
CA THR A 106 3.18 9.43 -20.41
C THR A 106 2.39 8.18 -20.03
N VAL A 107 1.56 8.29 -18.99
CA VAL A 107 0.57 7.29 -18.62
C VAL A 107 -0.81 7.93 -18.74
N TYR A 108 -1.67 7.37 -19.57
CA TYR A 108 -3.08 7.74 -19.63
C TYR A 108 -3.94 6.68 -18.94
N LEU A 109 -4.82 7.12 -18.05
CA LEU A 109 -5.73 6.32 -17.26
C LEU A 109 -7.16 6.54 -17.72
N GLY A 110 -7.63 5.65 -18.59
CA GLY A 110 -9.01 5.59 -19.07
C GLY A 110 -9.90 4.90 -18.03
N SER A 111 -10.16 5.57 -16.93
CA SER A 111 -10.97 5.06 -15.81
C SER A 111 -12.47 5.09 -16.12
N LEU A 112 -12.90 5.95 -17.03
CA LEU A 112 -14.29 6.19 -17.37
C LEU A 112 -14.57 5.84 -18.85
N PHE A 113 -15.55 5.01 -19.08
CA PHE A 113 -15.93 4.63 -20.44
C PHE A 113 -16.61 5.78 -21.19
N GLY A 114 -16.18 6.03 -22.43
CA GLY A 114 -16.80 7.01 -23.31
C GLY A 114 -16.40 8.47 -23.06
N GLN A 115 -15.30 8.70 -22.35
CA GLN A 115 -14.75 10.05 -22.22
C GLN A 115 -14.18 10.52 -23.55
N ARG A 116 -14.53 11.76 -23.93
CA ARG A 116 -13.93 12.43 -25.10
C ARG A 116 -12.56 12.99 -24.75
N LEU A 117 -11.59 12.70 -25.60
CA LEU A 117 -10.23 13.14 -25.41
C LEU A 117 -9.87 14.33 -26.35
N PRO A 118 -9.01 15.25 -25.90
CA PRO A 118 -8.53 16.33 -26.78
C PRO A 118 -7.84 15.76 -28.02
N HIS A 119 -8.18 16.25 -29.19
CA HIS A 119 -7.53 15.83 -30.45
C HIS A 119 -6.01 16.03 -30.40
N ALA A 120 -5.53 17.11 -29.74
CA ALA A 120 -4.12 17.34 -29.55
C ALA A 120 -3.40 16.19 -28.80
N LEU A 121 -4.05 15.59 -27.78
CA LEU A 121 -3.51 14.43 -27.08
C LEU A 121 -3.39 13.22 -28.02
N LEU A 122 -4.45 12.95 -28.80
CA LEU A 122 -4.47 11.82 -29.73
C LEU A 122 -3.39 11.98 -30.81
N ASP A 123 -3.26 13.18 -31.40
CA ASP A 123 -2.26 13.49 -32.42
C ASP A 123 -0.83 13.35 -31.87
N ASP A 124 -0.59 13.85 -30.65
CA ASP A 124 0.71 13.77 -30.01
C ASP A 124 1.08 12.32 -29.64
N VAL A 125 0.14 11.51 -29.15
CA VAL A 125 0.37 10.07 -28.89
C VAL A 125 0.72 9.31 -30.15
N LEU A 126 0.09 9.63 -31.29
CA LEU A 126 0.37 8.99 -32.58
C LEU A 126 1.71 9.40 -33.19
N SER A 127 2.20 10.61 -32.89
CA SER A 127 3.43 11.17 -33.47
C SER A 127 4.67 11.00 -32.60
N THR A 128 4.53 10.92 -31.28
CA THR A 128 5.66 10.85 -30.35
C THR A 128 6.47 9.57 -30.48
N GLN A 129 7.77 9.68 -30.14
CA GLN A 129 8.64 8.52 -29.91
C GLN A 129 8.81 8.21 -28.41
N ARG A 130 8.24 9.03 -27.53
CA ARG A 130 8.27 8.81 -26.08
C ARG A 130 7.38 7.61 -25.72
N PRO A 131 7.75 6.81 -24.72
CA PRO A 131 6.88 5.74 -24.23
C PRO A 131 5.54 6.27 -23.75
N VAL A 132 4.45 5.64 -24.20
CA VAL A 132 3.09 5.90 -23.74
C VAL A 132 2.51 4.59 -23.20
N ILE A 133 1.99 4.62 -21.97
CA ILE A 133 1.21 3.55 -21.39
C ILE A 133 -0.25 4.00 -21.38
N TRP A 134 -1.09 3.29 -22.08
CA TRP A 134 -2.54 3.52 -22.11
C TRP A 134 -3.24 2.42 -21.34
N VAL A 135 -4.01 2.77 -20.32
CA VAL A 135 -4.66 1.84 -19.40
C VAL A 135 -6.18 1.99 -19.48
N GLY A 136 -6.90 0.89 -19.63
CA GLY A 136 -8.35 0.86 -19.57
C GLY A 136 -9.04 1.37 -20.84
N TYR A 137 -10.03 2.23 -20.65
CA TYR A 137 -10.97 2.63 -21.68
C TYR A 137 -10.45 3.69 -22.67
N ASN A 138 -11.31 4.11 -23.57
CA ASN A 138 -11.18 5.20 -24.54
C ASN A 138 -10.09 5.01 -25.61
N ILE A 139 -9.47 3.84 -25.72
CA ILE A 139 -8.48 3.53 -26.76
C ILE A 139 -9.09 3.65 -28.19
N GLY A 140 -10.39 3.44 -28.34
CA GLY A 140 -11.10 3.64 -29.60
C GLY A 140 -10.99 5.05 -30.16
N GLU A 141 -10.90 6.09 -29.30
CA GLU A 141 -10.67 7.48 -29.76
C GLU A 141 -9.33 7.60 -30.51
N LEU A 142 -8.28 6.89 -30.00
CA LEU A 142 -6.98 6.85 -30.65
C LEU A 142 -7.00 6.03 -31.95
N GLU A 143 -7.69 4.89 -31.94
CA GLU A 143 -7.84 4.01 -33.10
C GLU A 143 -8.59 4.71 -34.25
N ASP A 144 -9.63 5.47 -33.93
CA ASP A 144 -10.44 6.19 -34.92
C ASP A 144 -9.73 7.46 -35.44
N ARG A 145 -8.81 8.02 -34.66
CA ARG A 145 -7.97 9.15 -35.07
C ARG A 145 -6.95 8.77 -36.14
N ALA A 146 -6.50 7.50 -36.18
CA ALA A 146 -5.58 6.98 -37.18
C ALA A 146 -6.28 5.92 -38.05
N PRO A 147 -6.76 6.24 -39.25
CA PRO A 147 -7.49 5.29 -40.12
C PRO A 147 -6.74 3.98 -40.42
N ASP A 148 -5.44 4.02 -40.43
CA ASP A 148 -4.54 2.89 -40.65
C ASP A 148 -3.90 2.35 -39.35
N PHE A 149 -4.47 2.64 -38.18
CA PHE A 149 -3.97 2.25 -36.86
C PHE A 149 -3.59 0.76 -36.83
N ARG A 150 -4.47 -0.12 -37.30
CA ARG A 150 -4.22 -1.57 -37.38
C ARG A 150 -2.96 -1.90 -38.22
N ALA A 151 -2.78 -1.22 -39.35
CA ALA A 151 -1.62 -1.44 -40.20
C ALA A 151 -0.33 -0.94 -39.54
N GLN A 152 -0.41 0.14 -38.76
CA GLN A 152 0.76 0.73 -38.08
C GLN A 152 1.11 -0.01 -36.80
N TYR A 153 0.12 -0.32 -35.94
CA TYR A 153 0.32 -0.90 -34.60
C TYR A 153 0.14 -2.41 -34.54
N GLY A 154 -0.43 -3.06 -35.56
CA GLY A 154 -0.61 -4.51 -35.63
C GLY A 154 -1.76 -5.04 -34.80
N TRP A 155 -2.60 -4.21 -34.21
CA TRP A 155 -3.77 -4.62 -33.42
C TRP A 155 -4.91 -3.62 -33.52
N ARG A 156 -6.10 -4.05 -33.13
CA ARG A 156 -7.27 -3.20 -32.92
C ARG A 156 -8.16 -3.83 -31.88
N THR A 157 -8.77 -3.02 -31.03
CA THR A 157 -9.79 -3.48 -30.07
C THR A 157 -11.14 -3.75 -30.75
N SER A 158 -12.03 -4.44 -30.09
CA SER A 158 -13.32 -4.80 -30.68
C SER A 158 -14.50 -4.59 -29.74
N PHE A 159 -14.43 -5.15 -28.54
CA PHE A 159 -15.54 -5.16 -27.60
C PHE A 159 -15.03 -5.20 -26.17
N LEU A 160 -15.89 -4.84 -25.23
CA LEU A 160 -15.65 -4.97 -23.82
C LEU A 160 -16.04 -6.39 -23.37
N ASP A 161 -15.06 -7.20 -23.01
CA ASP A 161 -15.26 -8.56 -22.51
C ASP A 161 -15.58 -8.54 -21.01
N ARG A 162 -16.79 -8.91 -20.66
CA ARG A 162 -17.26 -9.04 -19.27
C ARG A 162 -17.34 -10.49 -18.80
N SER A 163 -16.84 -11.44 -19.60
CA SER A 163 -16.81 -12.84 -19.17
C SER A 163 -15.89 -13.03 -17.96
N PRO A 164 -16.18 -14.00 -17.08
CA PRO A 164 -15.32 -14.28 -15.92
C PRO A 164 -13.88 -14.60 -16.33
N VAL A 165 -12.93 -13.85 -15.79
CA VAL A 165 -11.50 -14.07 -15.95
C VAL A 165 -10.95 -14.65 -14.66
N ALA A 166 -10.21 -15.75 -14.76
CA ALA A 166 -9.63 -16.43 -13.59
C ALA A 166 -8.23 -15.91 -13.25
N THR A 167 -7.41 -15.68 -14.27
CA THR A 167 -6.00 -15.26 -14.07
C THR A 167 -5.51 -14.40 -15.23
N VAL A 168 -4.43 -13.66 -14.95
CA VAL A 168 -3.60 -13.02 -15.96
C VAL A 168 -2.22 -13.69 -15.96
N ARG A 169 -1.80 -14.24 -17.10
CA ARG A 169 -0.47 -14.84 -17.27
C ARG A 169 0.54 -13.76 -17.63
N TYR A 170 1.58 -13.64 -16.80
CA TYR A 170 2.67 -12.70 -17.00
C TYR A 170 4.01 -13.28 -16.55
N LYS A 171 5.08 -13.19 -17.35
CA LYS A 171 6.42 -13.73 -17.06
C LYS A 171 6.41 -15.17 -16.53
N GLY A 172 5.52 -16.02 -17.05
CA GLY A 172 5.39 -17.42 -16.62
C GLY A 172 4.58 -17.65 -15.36
N ALA A 173 4.18 -16.62 -14.63
CA ALA A 173 3.28 -16.70 -13.49
C ALA A 173 1.82 -16.59 -13.94
N SER A 174 0.92 -17.20 -13.14
CA SER A 174 -0.53 -17.02 -13.24
C SER A 174 -0.97 -16.15 -12.06
N LEU A 175 -1.18 -14.87 -12.32
CA LEU A 175 -1.64 -13.89 -11.34
C LEU A 175 -3.17 -13.97 -11.24
N THR A 176 -3.70 -13.88 -10.03
CA THR A 176 -5.15 -13.94 -9.80
C THR A 176 -5.87 -12.75 -10.43
N HIS A 177 -7.15 -12.92 -10.70
CA HIS A 177 -8.05 -11.88 -11.16
C HIS A 177 -9.37 -12.00 -10.39
N TRP A 178 -10.03 -10.89 -10.14
CA TRP A 178 -11.37 -10.91 -9.57
C TRP A 178 -12.35 -11.52 -10.57
N THR A 179 -13.04 -12.60 -10.18
CA THR A 179 -13.89 -13.38 -11.09
C THR A 179 -15.11 -12.62 -11.58
N HIS A 180 -15.61 -11.65 -10.82
CA HIS A 180 -16.69 -10.75 -11.25
C HIS A 180 -16.10 -9.62 -12.10
N ASN A 181 -15.94 -9.88 -13.39
CA ASN A 181 -15.34 -8.93 -14.34
C ASN A 181 -16.38 -7.91 -14.84
N ASP A 182 -17.04 -7.20 -13.93
CA ASP A 182 -18.15 -6.29 -14.26
C ASP A 182 -17.69 -5.04 -15.00
N ALA A 183 -16.50 -4.53 -14.67
CA ALA A 183 -15.87 -3.42 -15.40
C ALA A 183 -15.45 -3.82 -16.82
N GLY A 184 -15.19 -5.09 -17.04
CA GLY A 184 -14.78 -5.65 -18.32
C GLY A 184 -13.32 -5.38 -18.67
N ILE A 185 -12.80 -6.18 -19.60
CA ILE A 185 -11.49 -6.00 -20.21
C ILE A 185 -11.68 -5.79 -21.70
N MET A 186 -10.99 -4.80 -22.26
CA MET A 186 -11.07 -4.54 -23.71
C MET A 186 -10.51 -5.72 -24.50
N GLY A 187 -11.36 -6.35 -25.30
CA GLY A 187 -10.99 -7.44 -26.22
C GLY A 187 -10.39 -6.92 -27.53
N TYR A 188 -9.83 -7.81 -28.29
CA TYR A 188 -9.15 -7.49 -29.55
C TYR A 188 -9.83 -8.20 -30.73
N SER A 189 -10.08 -7.46 -31.81
CA SER A 189 -10.56 -8.04 -33.09
C SER A 189 -9.43 -8.78 -33.80
N SER A 190 -8.18 -8.32 -33.63
CA SER A 190 -7.01 -8.93 -34.25
C SER A 190 -5.72 -8.47 -33.56
N VAL A 191 -4.72 -9.35 -33.53
CA VAL A 191 -3.35 -9.03 -33.13
C VAL A 191 -2.36 -9.68 -34.09
N ASP A 192 -1.63 -8.87 -34.85
CA ASP A 192 -0.54 -9.30 -35.70
C ASP A 192 0.77 -9.38 -34.88
N ARG A 193 1.18 -10.57 -34.54
CA ARG A 193 2.36 -10.84 -33.69
C ARG A 193 3.69 -10.45 -34.34
N SER A 194 3.72 -10.15 -35.62
CA SER A 194 4.93 -9.60 -36.28
C SER A 194 5.14 -8.11 -35.97
N ARG A 195 4.08 -7.39 -35.56
CA ARG A 195 4.08 -5.95 -35.29
C ARG A 195 3.77 -5.60 -33.83
N ALA A 196 3.02 -6.47 -33.13
CA ALA A 196 2.62 -6.25 -31.75
C ALA A 196 3.04 -7.43 -30.87
N ARG A 197 3.68 -7.10 -29.76
CA ARG A 197 4.05 -8.09 -28.74
C ARG A 197 2.95 -8.19 -27.68
N VAL A 198 2.42 -9.37 -27.47
CA VAL A 198 1.55 -9.65 -26.31
C VAL A 198 2.45 -9.77 -25.08
N LEU A 199 2.22 -8.93 -24.11
CA LEU A 199 3.00 -8.84 -22.86
C LEU A 199 2.40 -9.70 -21.76
N ALA A 200 1.07 -9.67 -21.65
CA ALA A 200 0.30 -10.45 -20.68
C ALA A 200 -1.00 -10.96 -21.32
N THR A 201 -1.51 -12.07 -20.80
CA THR A 201 -2.65 -12.78 -21.37
C THR A 201 -3.70 -13.06 -20.29
N ALA A 202 -4.91 -12.59 -20.48
CA ALA A 202 -6.08 -12.94 -19.67
C ALA A 202 -6.54 -14.37 -20.00
N VAL A 203 -6.90 -15.11 -18.97
CA VAL A 203 -7.42 -16.48 -19.05
C VAL A 203 -8.82 -16.50 -18.47
N ARG A 204 -9.83 -16.75 -19.30
CA ARG A 204 -11.21 -16.85 -18.84
C ARG A 204 -11.42 -18.12 -18.00
N ALA A 205 -12.49 -18.14 -17.22
CA ALA A 205 -12.85 -19.31 -16.41
C ALA A 205 -13.04 -20.59 -17.24
N ASN A 206 -13.43 -20.48 -18.52
CA ASN A 206 -13.55 -21.60 -19.45
C ASN A 206 -12.22 -22.04 -20.11
N GLY A 207 -11.10 -21.42 -19.73
CA GLY A 207 -9.76 -21.71 -20.24
C GLY A 207 -9.38 -21.00 -21.54
N SER A 208 -10.31 -20.30 -22.21
CA SER A 208 -9.97 -19.51 -23.40
C SER A 208 -9.15 -18.27 -23.01
N THR A 209 -8.38 -17.74 -23.94
CA THR A 209 -7.42 -16.66 -23.67
C THR A 209 -7.54 -15.53 -24.66
N PHE A 210 -7.16 -14.32 -24.20
CA PHE A 210 -7.01 -13.14 -25.03
C PHE A 210 -5.91 -12.22 -24.46
N PRO A 211 -5.32 -11.32 -25.25
CA PRO A 211 -4.31 -10.40 -24.72
C PRO A 211 -4.88 -9.51 -23.61
N TRP A 212 -4.15 -9.39 -22.50
CA TRP A 212 -4.42 -8.45 -21.44
C TRP A 212 -3.63 -7.16 -21.63
N ALA A 213 -2.39 -7.28 -22.08
CA ALA A 213 -1.53 -6.15 -22.41
C ALA A 213 -0.76 -6.45 -23.71
N VAL A 214 -0.64 -5.42 -24.55
CA VAL A 214 0.11 -5.46 -25.82
C VAL A 214 1.05 -4.27 -25.91
N ARG A 215 2.17 -4.44 -26.62
CA ARG A 215 3.07 -3.33 -26.97
C ARG A 215 3.31 -3.32 -28.46
N SER A 216 3.22 -2.14 -29.03
CA SER A 216 3.61 -1.86 -30.41
C SER A 216 4.21 -0.48 -30.49
N ARG A 217 5.37 -0.36 -31.16
CA ARG A 217 6.10 0.91 -31.23
C ARG A 217 6.35 1.51 -29.83
N ASN A 218 5.96 2.76 -29.63
CA ASN A 218 6.05 3.49 -28.36
C ASN A 218 4.85 3.25 -27.40
N LEU A 219 3.79 2.60 -27.89
CA LEU A 219 2.54 2.41 -27.15
C LEU A 219 2.48 1.05 -26.47
N THR A 220 2.28 1.05 -25.17
CA THR A 220 1.86 -0.12 -24.36
C THR A 220 0.40 0.08 -23.99
N TYR A 221 -0.45 -0.86 -24.38
CA TYR A 221 -1.88 -0.83 -24.06
C TYR A 221 -2.22 -1.96 -23.08
N ILE A 222 -2.94 -1.62 -22.00
CA ILE A 222 -3.47 -2.53 -20.98
C ILE A 222 -4.99 -2.43 -21.02
N GLY A 223 -5.67 -3.55 -21.23
CA GLY A 223 -7.11 -3.58 -21.57
C GLY A 223 -8.05 -3.33 -20.41
N GLU A 224 -7.57 -3.13 -19.18
CA GLU A 224 -8.40 -2.82 -18.00
C GLU A 224 -7.67 -1.87 -17.04
N MET A 225 -8.44 -1.28 -16.11
CA MET A 225 -7.87 -0.58 -14.96
C MET A 225 -7.48 -1.61 -13.88
N PRO A 226 -6.16 -1.78 -13.54
CA PRO A 226 -5.70 -2.88 -12.70
C PRO A 226 -5.96 -2.70 -11.20
N PHE A 227 -6.41 -1.52 -10.77
CA PHE A 227 -6.54 -1.15 -9.36
C PHE A 227 -7.85 -1.58 -8.68
N ARG A 228 -8.73 -2.30 -9.39
CA ARG A 228 -9.99 -2.75 -8.80
C ARG A 228 -9.83 -4.17 -8.22
N TYR A 229 -10.31 -4.35 -6.97
CA TYR A 229 -10.31 -5.66 -6.29
C TYR A 229 -8.93 -6.31 -6.24
N THR A 230 -7.92 -5.55 -5.81
CA THR A 230 -6.53 -6.01 -5.76
C THR A 230 -6.29 -6.99 -4.62
N SER A 231 -5.34 -7.89 -4.82
CA SER A 231 -4.80 -8.78 -3.79
C SER A 231 -3.30 -8.99 -3.98
N GLU A 232 -2.64 -9.57 -3.00
CA GLU A 232 -1.18 -9.74 -3.01
C GLU A 232 -0.67 -10.69 -4.11
N THR A 233 -1.57 -11.33 -4.84
CA THR A 233 -1.23 -12.32 -5.88
C THR A 233 -1.78 -11.97 -7.26
N ASP A 234 -2.38 -10.80 -7.43
CA ASP A 234 -3.15 -10.52 -8.64
C ASP A 234 -2.40 -9.74 -9.73
N ARG A 235 -3.15 -9.45 -10.82
CA ARG A 235 -2.64 -8.82 -12.05
C ARG A 235 -2.10 -7.41 -11.88
N VAL A 236 -2.33 -6.72 -10.72
CA VAL A 236 -1.72 -5.42 -10.46
C VAL A 236 -0.19 -5.54 -10.50
N LEU A 237 0.37 -6.67 -10.06
CA LEU A 237 1.81 -6.94 -10.14
C LEU A 237 2.35 -6.93 -11.57
N ALA A 238 1.54 -7.32 -12.55
CA ALA A 238 1.93 -7.20 -13.96
C ALA A 238 1.97 -5.73 -14.41
N PHE A 239 1.02 -4.91 -13.98
CA PHE A 239 1.04 -3.47 -14.22
C PHE A 239 2.27 -2.81 -13.59
N ASP A 240 2.54 -3.12 -12.32
CA ASP A 240 3.67 -2.58 -11.57
C ASP A 240 5.01 -2.86 -12.25
N ASP A 241 5.19 -4.08 -12.80
CA ASP A 241 6.39 -4.42 -13.56
C ASP A 241 6.42 -3.80 -14.96
N LEU A 242 5.27 -3.64 -15.62
CA LEU A 242 5.21 -3.00 -16.94
C LEU A 242 5.61 -1.52 -16.91
N LEU A 243 5.48 -0.84 -15.77
CA LEU A 243 6.01 0.50 -15.58
C LEU A 243 7.53 0.56 -15.78
N PHE A 244 8.28 -0.47 -15.36
CA PHE A 244 9.72 -0.54 -15.60
C PHE A 244 10.08 -0.51 -17.08
N ASP A 245 9.26 -1.12 -17.93
CA ASP A 245 9.53 -1.15 -19.37
C ASP A 245 9.53 0.24 -20.01
N ALA A 246 8.73 1.17 -19.49
CA ALA A 246 8.66 2.55 -19.96
C ALA A 246 9.63 3.48 -19.22
N LEU A 247 9.78 3.29 -17.90
CA LEU A 247 10.43 4.26 -17.00
C LEU A 247 11.88 3.88 -16.64
N ALA A 248 12.17 2.57 -16.56
CA ALA A 248 13.49 2.05 -16.20
C ALA A 248 13.79 0.72 -16.93
N PRO A 249 13.84 0.69 -18.29
CA PRO A 249 13.94 -0.55 -19.06
C PRO A 249 15.26 -1.33 -18.83
N ARG A 250 16.26 -0.70 -18.20
CA ARG A 250 17.55 -1.32 -17.84
C ARG A 250 17.64 -1.68 -16.36
N ALA A 251 16.56 -1.55 -15.59
CA ALA A 251 16.54 -1.97 -14.19
C ALA A 251 16.87 -3.47 -14.10
N ARG A 252 17.77 -3.80 -13.15
CA ARG A 252 18.15 -5.19 -12.88
C ARG A 252 17.07 -5.87 -12.05
N GLU A 253 16.87 -7.15 -12.28
CA GLU A 253 16.06 -7.96 -11.37
C GLU A 253 16.78 -8.14 -10.03
N ARG A 254 16.08 -7.83 -8.95
CA ARG A 254 16.50 -8.09 -7.58
C ARG A 254 15.26 -8.28 -6.71
N HIS A 255 15.33 -9.26 -5.83
CA HIS A 255 14.21 -9.59 -4.95
C HIS A 255 14.67 -9.51 -3.50
N ARG A 256 14.09 -8.58 -2.75
CA ARG A 256 14.44 -8.27 -1.37
C ARG A 256 13.29 -8.61 -0.45
N ALA A 257 13.59 -8.94 0.80
CA ALA A 257 12.56 -9.22 1.80
C ALA A 257 12.74 -8.33 3.03
N LEU A 258 11.60 -8.05 3.68
CA LEU A 258 11.53 -7.36 4.96
C LEU A 258 10.67 -8.19 5.92
N VAL A 259 11.00 -8.14 7.20
CA VAL A 259 10.20 -8.71 8.28
C VAL A 259 10.10 -7.74 9.44
N ARG A 260 8.88 -7.55 9.95
CA ARG A 260 8.60 -6.71 11.12
C ARG A 260 7.91 -7.54 12.19
N LEU A 261 8.33 -7.36 13.45
CA LEU A 261 7.58 -7.77 14.63
C LEU A 261 6.60 -6.64 14.97
N GLU A 262 5.35 -6.96 15.28
CA GLU A 262 4.29 -5.94 15.37
C GLU A 262 3.55 -6.02 16.71
N ASP A 263 2.80 -4.96 17.06
CA ASP A 263 1.96 -4.82 18.25
C ASP A 263 2.72 -4.95 19.57
N ILE A 264 3.96 -4.49 19.59
CA ILE A 264 4.71 -4.43 20.84
C ILE A 264 4.23 -3.23 21.64
N ASN A 265 3.83 -3.48 22.88
CA ASN A 265 3.32 -2.49 23.80
C ASN A 265 3.80 -2.78 25.24
N PRO A 266 3.53 -1.90 26.24
CA PRO A 266 4.02 -2.07 27.60
C PRO A 266 3.67 -3.36 28.32
N VAL A 267 2.64 -4.10 27.89
CA VAL A 267 2.22 -5.39 28.48
C VAL A 267 2.71 -6.61 27.71
N SER A 268 3.50 -6.42 26.65
CA SER A 268 4.01 -7.52 25.82
C SER A 268 4.91 -8.49 26.60
N ASP A 269 4.86 -9.79 26.25
CA ASP A 269 5.74 -10.81 26.85
C ASP A 269 7.18 -10.66 26.34
N ALA A 270 8.05 -10.12 27.20
CA ALA A 270 9.47 -9.91 26.91
C ALA A 270 10.22 -11.19 26.47
N SER A 271 9.75 -12.38 26.87
CA SER A 271 10.38 -13.65 26.50
C SER A 271 10.04 -14.04 25.06
N GLN A 272 8.83 -13.75 24.60
CA GLN A 272 8.40 -13.98 23.21
C GLN A 272 9.15 -13.05 22.26
N LEU A 273 9.30 -11.77 22.62
CA LEU A 273 10.07 -10.79 21.87
C LEU A 273 11.51 -11.28 21.66
N ARG A 274 12.19 -11.69 22.74
CA ARG A 274 13.57 -12.17 22.68
C ARG A 274 13.70 -13.44 21.83
N ARG A 275 12.78 -14.40 21.96
CA ARG A 275 12.81 -15.63 21.14
C ARG A 275 12.70 -15.34 19.64
N ALA A 276 11.83 -14.40 19.24
CA ALA A 276 11.71 -13.98 17.84
C ALA A 276 13.01 -13.33 17.34
N ALA A 277 13.57 -12.39 18.14
CA ALA A 277 14.83 -11.71 17.81
C ALA A 277 16.01 -12.69 17.73
N ASP A 278 16.13 -13.64 18.66
CA ASP A 278 17.19 -14.65 18.65
C ASP A 278 17.16 -15.51 17.39
N TYR A 279 15.94 -15.91 16.97
CA TYR A 279 15.80 -16.66 15.73
C TYR A 279 16.26 -15.84 14.52
N LEU A 280 15.75 -14.60 14.34
CA LEU A 280 16.10 -13.75 13.20
C LEU A 280 17.60 -13.45 13.19
N HIS A 281 18.17 -13.10 14.34
CA HIS A 281 19.59 -12.86 14.50
C HIS A 281 20.45 -14.10 14.18
N SER A 282 20.03 -15.30 14.61
CA SER A 282 20.74 -16.56 14.32
C SER A 282 20.79 -16.89 12.83
N LYS A 283 19.83 -16.36 12.05
CA LYS A 283 19.77 -16.47 10.61
C LYS A 283 20.50 -15.33 9.88
N GLY A 284 21.02 -14.34 10.60
CA GLY A 284 21.59 -13.12 10.01
C GLY A 284 20.55 -12.21 9.36
N ILE A 285 19.28 -12.31 9.76
CA ILE A 285 18.17 -11.56 9.17
C ILE A 285 17.96 -10.27 9.97
N PRO A 286 18.17 -9.09 9.35
CA PRO A 286 17.75 -7.82 9.94
C PRO A 286 16.22 -7.72 9.92
N PHE A 287 15.65 -7.03 10.90
CA PHE A 287 14.21 -6.92 11.06
C PHE A 287 13.80 -5.56 11.61
N GLY A 288 12.52 -5.19 11.44
CA GLY A 288 11.90 -4.09 12.15
C GLY A 288 11.06 -4.58 13.33
N PHE A 289 10.68 -3.66 14.21
CA PHE A 289 9.71 -3.95 15.26
C PHE A 289 8.90 -2.70 15.59
N GLY A 290 7.56 -2.81 15.50
CA GLY A 290 6.58 -1.76 15.78
C GLY A 290 6.23 -1.70 17.25
N VAL A 291 6.28 -0.49 17.84
CA VAL A 291 6.01 -0.26 19.27
C VAL A 291 5.03 0.87 19.45
N SER A 292 3.93 0.58 20.16
CA SER A 292 3.00 1.56 20.72
C SER A 292 3.37 1.78 22.19
N PRO A 293 3.95 2.94 22.57
CA PRO A 293 4.62 3.09 23.85
C PRO A 293 3.68 3.36 25.04
N TYR A 294 2.38 3.40 24.83
CA TYR A 294 1.39 3.61 25.87
C TYR A 294 0.22 2.64 25.73
N TYR A 295 0.15 1.69 26.64
CA TYR A 295 -0.97 0.76 26.73
C TYR A 295 -2.15 1.37 27.49
N ARG A 296 -3.33 1.22 26.92
CA ARG A 296 -4.62 1.62 27.52
C ARG A 296 -5.61 0.49 27.32
N ASP A 297 -6.40 0.21 28.37
CA ASP A 297 -7.50 -0.76 28.35
C ASP A 297 -8.63 -0.22 29.21
N PRO A 298 -9.50 0.64 28.64
CA PRO A 298 -10.55 1.33 29.38
C PRO A 298 -11.65 0.40 29.88
N GLN A 299 -11.77 -0.80 29.33
CA GLN A 299 -12.80 -1.76 29.67
C GLN A 299 -12.22 -3.03 30.33
N ALA A 300 -11.00 -2.96 30.86
CA ALA A 300 -10.35 -4.10 31.49
C ALA A 300 -11.25 -4.76 32.54
N HIS A 301 -11.44 -6.07 32.38
CA HIS A 301 -12.27 -6.89 33.28
C HIS A 301 -11.45 -7.56 34.38
N GLU A 302 -10.13 -7.50 34.32
CA GLU A 302 -9.19 -8.07 35.26
C GLU A 302 -8.30 -6.99 35.85
N ASP A 303 -7.87 -7.20 37.09
CA ASP A 303 -7.12 -6.27 37.92
C ASP A 303 -5.79 -5.81 37.27
N PRO A 304 -5.44 -4.55 37.41
CA PRO A 304 -4.97 -3.55 36.46
C PRO A 304 -3.50 -3.71 36.02
N PRO A 305 -2.98 -2.85 35.18
CA PRO A 305 -3.39 -1.46 35.02
C PRO A 305 -4.20 -1.22 33.75
N HIS A 306 -5.26 -0.40 33.85
CA HIS A 306 -5.98 0.14 32.71
C HIS A 306 -5.06 0.99 31.81
N GLU A 307 -3.97 1.50 32.38
CA GLU A 307 -2.99 2.32 31.67
C GLU A 307 -1.57 1.99 32.13
N LEU A 308 -0.66 1.72 31.17
CA LEU A 308 0.75 1.45 31.46
C LEU A 308 1.65 2.14 30.43
N ARG A 309 2.46 3.06 30.88
CA ARG A 309 3.46 3.71 30.03
C ARG A 309 4.71 2.86 29.92
N LEU A 310 5.40 2.93 28.78
CA LEU A 310 6.56 2.10 28.47
C LEU A 310 7.67 2.25 29.51
N HIS A 311 7.96 3.47 29.99
CA HIS A 311 8.98 3.71 31.02
C HIS A 311 8.68 3.01 32.37
N ASN A 312 7.40 2.65 32.61
CA ASN A 312 6.97 1.88 33.78
C ASN A 312 6.99 0.36 33.54
N SER A 313 7.42 -0.10 32.36
CA SER A 313 7.55 -1.51 32.01
C SER A 313 9.00 -1.93 31.76
N PRO A 314 9.85 -2.05 32.81
CA PRO A 314 11.27 -2.24 32.67
C PRO A 314 11.65 -3.55 31.94
N GLN A 315 10.81 -4.57 32.02
CA GLN A 315 11.04 -5.84 31.33
C GLN A 315 10.86 -5.69 29.80
N VAL A 316 9.84 -4.96 29.35
CA VAL A 316 9.61 -4.68 27.93
C VAL A 316 10.67 -3.70 27.41
N VAL A 317 11.00 -2.65 28.16
CA VAL A 317 12.13 -1.75 27.82
C VAL A 317 13.43 -2.53 27.62
N ALA A 318 13.74 -3.46 28.53
CA ALA A 318 14.93 -4.31 28.40
C ALA A 318 14.85 -5.26 27.19
N ALA A 319 13.64 -5.72 26.82
CA ALA A 319 13.44 -6.52 25.62
C ALA A 319 13.61 -5.68 24.36
N ILE A 320 13.04 -4.49 24.27
CA ILE A 320 13.22 -3.56 23.14
C ILE A 320 14.72 -3.27 22.91
N LYS A 321 15.46 -2.90 23.95
CA LYS A 321 16.92 -2.72 23.87
C LYS A 321 17.66 -4.00 23.46
N TYR A 322 17.11 -5.16 23.78
CA TYR A 322 17.65 -6.43 23.31
C TYR A 322 17.40 -6.64 21.81
N LEU A 323 16.20 -6.33 21.31
CA LEU A 323 15.87 -6.39 19.88
C LEU A 323 16.83 -5.52 19.06
N GLU A 324 17.08 -4.28 19.50
CA GLU A 324 18.04 -3.37 18.85
C GLU A 324 19.45 -3.99 18.78
N ARG A 325 19.94 -4.55 19.89
CA ARG A 325 21.27 -5.24 19.91
C ARG A 325 21.32 -6.45 18.98
N LYS A 326 20.18 -7.06 18.67
CA LYS A 326 20.05 -8.20 17.76
C LYS A 326 19.88 -7.78 16.29
N GLY A 327 19.97 -6.48 15.99
CA GLY A 327 19.85 -5.93 14.63
C GLY A 327 18.45 -5.49 14.25
N GLY A 328 17.55 -5.41 15.23
CA GLY A 328 16.21 -4.84 15.06
C GLY A 328 16.22 -3.33 14.89
N VAL A 329 15.33 -2.80 14.08
CA VAL A 329 15.10 -1.37 13.85
C VAL A 329 13.75 -0.99 14.42
N LEU A 330 13.75 -0.04 15.37
CA LEU A 330 12.53 0.46 15.99
C LEU A 330 11.67 1.23 14.99
N VAL A 331 10.37 0.92 14.98
CA VAL A 331 9.31 1.59 14.22
C VAL A 331 8.32 2.15 15.24
N GLU A 332 7.94 3.42 15.13
CA GLU A 332 6.84 3.99 15.91
C GLU A 332 5.52 3.47 15.32
N HIS A 333 4.72 2.80 16.16
CA HIS A 333 3.44 2.22 15.78
C HIS A 333 2.29 2.95 16.48
N GLY A 334 2.13 4.25 16.15
CA GLY A 334 1.24 5.14 16.87
C GLY A 334 1.68 5.44 18.30
N TYR A 335 0.81 6.06 19.06
CA TYR A 335 1.04 6.37 20.48
C TYR A 335 0.36 5.37 21.41
N THR A 336 -0.93 5.17 21.23
CA THR A 336 -1.74 4.29 22.07
C THR A 336 -2.38 3.14 21.32
N HIS A 337 -2.28 3.12 19.98
CA HIS A 337 -2.96 2.16 19.12
C HIS A 337 -4.47 2.10 19.40
N GLN A 338 -5.07 3.20 19.79
CA GLN A 338 -6.51 3.38 20.01
C GLN A 338 -6.86 4.87 20.06
N TRP A 339 -8.12 5.20 19.78
CA TRP A 339 -8.63 6.57 19.86
C TRP A 339 -9.13 6.89 21.27
N ASP A 340 -8.81 8.06 21.78
CA ASP A 340 -9.19 8.51 23.14
C ASP A 340 -10.68 8.73 23.33
N GLY A 341 -11.48 8.77 22.27
CA GLY A 341 -12.93 8.91 22.30
C GLY A 341 -13.70 7.65 22.71
N GLY A 342 -13.01 6.54 23.03
CA GLY A 342 -13.60 5.26 23.38
C GLY A 342 -13.35 4.18 22.32
N SER A 343 -14.27 3.22 22.18
CA SER A 343 -14.20 2.10 21.23
C SER A 343 -14.15 2.58 19.78
N ASN A 344 -13.23 1.98 18.97
CA ASN A 344 -13.05 2.32 17.56
C ASN A 344 -12.39 1.16 16.77
N PRO A 345 -13.08 0.08 16.44
CA PRO A 345 -14.51 -0.18 16.68
C PRO A 345 -14.79 -1.02 17.94
N TYR A 346 -13.76 -1.55 18.62
CA TYR A 346 -13.91 -2.58 19.64
C TYR A 346 -14.09 -2.00 21.05
N ASP A 347 -13.14 -2.23 21.93
CA ASP A 347 -13.22 -1.92 23.36
C ASP A 347 -12.28 -0.78 23.81
N GLY A 348 -11.54 -0.18 22.88
CA GLY A 348 -10.57 0.85 23.18
C GLY A 348 -9.22 0.31 23.69
N GLN A 349 -9.01 -1.00 23.66
CA GLN A 349 -7.75 -1.60 24.08
C GLN A 349 -6.63 -1.30 23.07
N THR A 350 -5.44 -1.01 23.58
CA THR A 350 -4.23 -0.89 22.76
C THR A 350 -3.93 -2.18 22.01
N GLY A 351 -3.82 -2.10 20.69
CA GLY A 351 -3.57 -3.23 19.79
C GLY A 351 -4.82 -3.71 19.05
N ASP A 352 -6.03 -3.42 19.55
CA ASP A 352 -7.28 -3.88 18.94
C ASP A 352 -7.99 -2.77 18.16
N ASP A 353 -7.91 -1.52 18.60
CA ASP A 353 -8.63 -0.38 18.04
C ASP A 353 -7.78 0.48 17.07
N VAL A 354 -8.47 1.24 16.21
CA VAL A 354 -7.87 2.17 15.24
C VAL A 354 -7.61 3.53 15.90
N GLU A 355 -6.41 4.09 15.71
CA GLU A 355 -5.98 5.32 16.38
C GLU A 355 -6.27 6.60 15.59
N PHE A 356 -6.17 6.56 14.24
CA PHE A 356 -6.12 7.77 13.41
C PHE A 356 -7.28 7.93 12.42
N TYR A 357 -8.30 7.09 12.54
CA TYR A 357 -9.49 7.13 11.69
C TYR A 357 -10.69 6.54 12.42
N ARG A 358 -11.91 6.93 12.06
CA ARG A 358 -13.12 6.29 12.61
C ARG A 358 -13.50 5.10 11.79
N VAL A 359 -13.76 4.01 12.48
CA VAL A 359 -14.26 2.77 11.89
C VAL A 359 -15.42 2.24 12.72
N THR A 360 -16.25 1.40 12.11
CA THR A 360 -17.32 0.67 12.79
C THR A 360 -17.28 -0.78 12.37
N GLU A 361 -17.78 -1.66 13.22
CA GLU A 361 -17.99 -3.06 12.90
C GLU A 361 -19.48 -3.31 12.67
N SER A 362 -19.82 -4.00 11.58
CA SER A 362 -21.18 -4.47 11.32
C SER A 362 -21.47 -5.78 12.05
N GLU A 363 -22.75 -6.17 12.13
CA GLU A 363 -23.19 -7.41 12.81
C GLU A 363 -22.52 -8.69 12.28
N ASP A 364 -22.06 -8.70 11.04
CA ASP A 364 -21.34 -9.81 10.42
C ASP A 364 -19.80 -9.70 10.59
N GLY A 365 -19.31 -8.77 11.40
CA GLY A 365 -17.89 -8.61 11.72
C GLY A 365 -17.07 -7.91 10.66
N GLN A 366 -17.71 -7.23 9.68
CA GLN A 366 -17.00 -6.41 8.70
C GLN A 366 -16.66 -5.05 9.30
N ILE A 367 -15.42 -4.61 9.10
CA ILE A 367 -14.99 -3.26 9.45
C ILE A 367 -15.33 -2.31 8.30
N HIS A 368 -15.91 -1.18 8.65
CA HIS A 368 -16.30 -0.12 7.73
C HIS A 368 -15.63 1.20 8.13
N ASP A 369 -14.97 1.82 7.16
CA ASP A 369 -14.43 3.15 7.30
C ASP A 369 -15.58 4.18 7.35
N VAL A 370 -15.59 5.01 8.40
CA VAL A 370 -16.64 6.02 8.63
C VAL A 370 -16.18 7.42 8.26
N GLY A 371 -14.89 7.70 8.42
CA GLY A 371 -14.33 9.00 8.13
C GLY A 371 -13.29 9.45 9.15
N PRO A 372 -12.76 10.67 9.01
CA PRO A 372 -11.82 11.23 9.97
C PRO A 372 -12.39 11.31 11.40
N LEU A 373 -11.50 11.28 12.38
CA LEU A 373 -11.84 11.53 13.78
C LEU A 373 -12.41 12.95 13.95
N PRO A 374 -13.24 13.22 15.00
CA PRO A 374 -13.70 14.58 15.29
C PRO A 374 -12.56 15.57 15.50
N GLU A 375 -11.44 15.14 16.07
CA GLU A 375 -10.25 15.93 16.35
C GLU A 375 -9.25 15.98 15.18
N ASP A 376 -9.59 15.38 14.03
CA ASP A 376 -8.66 15.20 12.91
C ASP A 376 -8.09 16.53 12.40
N THR A 377 -6.92 16.85 12.89
CA THR A 377 -6.08 17.95 12.42
C THR A 377 -4.63 17.50 12.34
N VAL A 378 -3.84 18.15 11.49
CA VAL A 378 -2.39 17.93 11.46
C VAL A 378 -1.77 18.08 12.84
N ALA A 379 -2.19 19.12 13.61
CA ALA A 379 -1.67 19.39 14.95
C ALA A 379 -2.01 18.27 15.95
N TRP A 380 -3.22 17.73 15.92
CA TRP A 380 -3.61 16.61 16.78
C TRP A 380 -2.75 15.38 16.52
N SER A 381 -2.57 15.00 15.27
CA SER A 381 -1.73 13.85 14.90
C SER A 381 -0.25 14.08 15.22
N GLU A 382 0.28 15.31 15.04
CA GLU A 382 1.63 15.67 15.47
C GLU A 382 1.79 15.52 17.00
N HIS A 383 0.79 15.88 17.80
CA HIS A 383 0.83 15.69 19.25
C HIS A 383 0.98 14.22 19.63
N ARG A 384 0.28 13.29 18.95
CA ARG A 384 0.41 11.86 19.21
C ARG A 384 1.82 11.35 18.90
N VAL A 385 2.38 11.73 17.76
CA VAL A 385 3.79 11.44 17.40
C VAL A 385 4.74 11.97 18.47
N VAL A 386 4.56 13.22 18.91
CA VAL A 386 5.41 13.83 19.94
C VAL A 386 5.28 13.11 21.28
N ALA A 387 4.05 12.75 21.67
CA ALA A 387 3.81 12.02 22.91
C ALA A 387 4.48 10.65 22.90
N ALA A 388 4.42 9.91 21.79
CA ALA A 388 5.13 8.66 21.62
C ALA A 388 6.64 8.83 21.74
N ASN A 389 7.20 9.84 21.08
CA ASN A 389 8.64 10.14 21.16
C ASN A 389 9.10 10.54 22.58
N HIS A 390 8.29 11.28 23.33
CA HIS A 390 8.56 11.57 24.74
C HIS A 390 8.60 10.29 25.58
N GLU A 391 7.69 9.36 25.32
CA GLU A 391 7.65 8.11 26.06
C GLU A 391 8.85 7.20 25.76
N PHE A 392 9.30 7.14 24.49
CA PHE A 392 10.56 6.47 24.13
C PHE A 392 11.75 7.12 24.85
N ALA A 393 11.84 8.44 24.86
CA ALA A 393 12.91 9.15 25.55
C ALA A 393 12.90 8.90 27.07
N ALA A 394 11.73 8.92 27.72
CA ALA A 394 11.56 8.59 29.14
C ALA A 394 11.99 7.15 29.47
N SER A 395 11.84 6.23 28.50
CA SER A 395 12.29 4.84 28.59
C SER A 395 13.79 4.66 28.31
N GLY A 396 14.51 5.75 27.96
CA GLY A 396 15.92 5.70 27.56
C GLY A 396 16.11 4.93 26.23
N ILE A 397 15.17 5.07 25.31
CA ILE A 397 15.19 4.52 23.95
C ILE A 397 15.34 5.70 22.99
N ALA A 398 16.17 5.54 21.96
CA ALA A 398 16.34 6.56 20.93
C ALA A 398 15.07 6.73 20.09
N ALA A 399 14.78 7.96 19.64
CA ALA A 399 13.64 8.23 18.79
C ALA A 399 13.67 7.38 17.51
N PRO A 400 12.56 6.71 17.15
CA PRO A 400 12.45 5.95 15.92
C PRO A 400 12.58 6.85 14.69
N ARG A 401 12.96 6.24 13.55
CA ARG A 401 13.10 6.97 12.27
C ARG A 401 12.10 6.48 11.22
N ILE A 402 11.36 5.46 11.54
CA ILE A 402 10.33 4.85 10.69
C ILE A 402 9.02 4.88 11.47
N PHE A 403 7.97 5.20 10.81
CA PHE A 403 6.61 5.21 11.34
C PHE A 403 5.74 4.17 10.64
N GLU A 404 4.74 3.69 11.34
CA GLU A 404 3.67 2.83 10.85
C GLU A 404 2.36 3.23 11.52
N PHE A 405 1.32 3.44 10.70
CA PHE A 405 -0.01 3.67 11.25
C PHE A 405 -0.62 2.39 11.82
N PRO A 406 -1.18 2.42 13.06
CA PRO A 406 -2.00 1.33 13.59
C PRO A 406 -3.12 0.94 12.61
N HIS A 407 -3.26 -0.36 12.35
CA HIS A 407 -4.20 -0.91 11.36
C HIS A 407 -4.07 -0.34 9.94
N TYR A 408 -3.02 0.44 9.64
CA TYR A 408 -2.76 1.10 8.36
C TYR A 408 -3.78 2.18 7.97
N THR A 409 -4.78 2.45 8.83
CA THR A 409 -5.89 3.35 8.51
C THR A 409 -5.71 4.70 9.19
N ALA A 410 -5.70 5.76 8.36
CA ALA A 410 -5.53 7.13 8.82
C ALA A 410 -6.11 8.16 7.85
N SER A 411 -6.39 9.36 8.34
CA SER A 411 -6.80 10.50 7.53
C SER A 411 -5.64 11.09 6.72
N ALA A 412 -5.95 11.83 5.67
CA ALA A 412 -4.95 12.59 4.92
C ALA A 412 -4.20 13.61 5.81
N ASN A 413 -4.85 14.15 6.84
CA ASN A 413 -4.21 15.04 7.81
C ASN A 413 -3.18 14.31 8.67
N ALA A 414 -3.51 13.10 9.12
CA ALA A 414 -2.58 12.25 9.87
C ALA A 414 -1.36 11.86 9.03
N TYR A 415 -1.56 11.45 7.77
CA TYR A 415 -0.43 11.17 6.85
C TYR A 415 0.47 12.39 6.64
N ARG A 416 -0.10 13.58 6.46
CA ARG A 416 0.67 14.84 6.35
C ARG A 416 1.42 15.17 7.63
N ALA A 417 0.78 14.98 8.79
CA ALA A 417 1.41 15.18 10.09
C ALA A 417 2.64 14.29 10.26
N VAL A 418 2.47 12.99 10.00
CA VAL A 418 3.57 12.02 10.09
C VAL A 418 4.70 12.35 9.12
N ALA A 419 4.39 12.80 7.90
CA ALA A 419 5.40 13.21 6.92
C ALA A 419 6.24 14.42 7.36
N HIS A 420 5.78 15.22 8.33
CA HIS A 420 6.58 16.29 8.94
C HIS A 420 7.65 15.77 9.92
N TRP A 421 7.46 14.58 10.48
CA TRP A 421 8.33 14.00 11.51
C TRP A 421 9.15 12.82 11.01
N PHE A 422 8.60 12.04 10.06
CA PHE A 422 9.21 10.83 9.53
C PHE A 422 9.37 10.92 8.01
N ALA A 423 10.61 10.75 7.56
CA ALA A 423 10.88 10.62 6.12
C ALA A 423 10.47 9.26 5.57
N VAL A 424 10.29 8.26 6.43
CA VAL A 424 10.04 6.86 6.06
C VAL A 424 8.84 6.34 6.83
N ARG A 425 7.91 5.72 6.10
CA ARG A 425 6.85 4.88 6.64
C ARG A 425 7.05 3.44 6.16
N TRP A 426 6.53 2.46 6.92
CA TRP A 426 6.59 1.05 6.53
C TRP A 426 5.24 0.40 6.77
N GLU A 427 4.42 0.38 5.73
CA GLU A 427 3.01 0.02 5.85
C GLU A 427 2.34 -0.19 4.48
N ARG A 428 1.10 -0.63 4.49
CA ARG A 428 0.09 -0.28 3.50
C ARG A 428 -0.42 1.12 3.81
N SER A 429 -0.88 1.86 2.84
CA SER A 429 -1.37 3.21 3.10
C SER A 429 -2.71 3.44 2.43
N ASP A 430 -3.54 4.25 3.06
CA ASP A 430 -4.82 4.66 2.52
C ASP A 430 -4.70 5.94 1.71
N TYR A 431 -5.45 5.98 0.64
CA TYR A 431 -5.51 7.12 -0.27
C TYR A 431 -6.95 7.48 -0.59
N PHE A 432 -7.12 8.75 -0.96
CA PHE A 432 -8.42 9.37 -1.19
C PHE A 432 -8.41 10.10 -2.53
N PRO A 433 -9.56 10.23 -3.23
CA PRO A 433 -9.69 11.22 -4.29
C PRO A 433 -9.45 12.63 -3.76
N GLY A 434 -8.96 13.53 -4.59
CA GLY A 434 -8.67 14.92 -4.20
C GLY A 434 -7.27 15.16 -3.60
N LEU A 435 -6.42 14.12 -3.47
CA LEU A 435 -5.04 14.28 -3.01
C LEU A 435 -4.12 14.92 -4.06
N LEU A 436 -4.50 14.87 -5.34
CA LEU A 436 -3.78 15.49 -6.44
C LEU A 436 -4.47 16.79 -6.86
N GLY A 437 -3.78 17.93 -6.74
CA GLY A 437 -4.32 19.24 -7.09
C GLY A 437 -5.01 19.96 -5.94
N ASP A 438 -5.92 20.90 -6.26
CA ASP A 438 -6.55 21.81 -5.30
C ASP A 438 -7.95 21.36 -4.85
N SER A 439 -8.40 20.18 -5.25
CA SER A 439 -9.70 19.65 -4.83
C SER A 439 -9.68 19.23 -3.36
N PRO A 440 -10.79 19.39 -2.62
CA PRO A 440 -10.90 18.81 -1.29
C PRO A 440 -10.72 17.28 -1.31
N VAL A 441 -10.21 16.74 -0.21
CA VAL A 441 -10.10 15.29 -0.02
C VAL A 441 -11.49 14.70 0.18
N GLU A 442 -11.83 13.67 -0.59
CA GLU A 442 -13.12 13.00 -0.56
C GLU A 442 -13.04 11.73 0.29
N TYR A 443 -13.33 11.86 1.58
CA TYR A 443 -13.22 10.76 2.54
C TYR A 443 -14.27 9.64 2.38
N ASP A 444 -15.30 9.88 1.57
CA ASP A 444 -16.32 8.87 1.26
C ASP A 444 -15.78 7.73 0.36
N HIS A 445 -14.56 7.88 -0.14
CA HIS A 445 -13.90 6.95 -1.05
C HIS A 445 -12.46 6.68 -0.59
N ILE A 446 -12.33 5.91 0.48
CA ILE A 446 -11.04 5.45 0.99
C ILE A 446 -10.65 4.14 0.32
N GLU A 447 -9.41 4.02 -0.11
CA GLU A 447 -8.87 2.80 -0.70
C GLU A 447 -7.41 2.60 -0.30
N GLY A 448 -7.10 1.40 0.20
CA GLY A 448 -5.75 1.02 0.55
C GLY A 448 -4.90 0.65 -0.67
N GLN A 449 -3.61 0.99 -0.63
CA GLN A 449 -2.63 0.55 -1.61
C GLN A 449 -1.43 -0.08 -0.91
N PHE A 450 -1.03 -1.25 -1.35
CA PHE A 450 0.26 -1.86 -1.02
C PHE A 450 1.20 -1.79 -2.21
N PHE A 451 2.49 -1.77 -1.95
CA PHE A 451 3.51 -1.55 -2.97
C PHE A 451 4.40 -2.77 -3.13
N PRO A 452 4.72 -3.19 -4.37
CA PRO A 452 5.66 -4.28 -4.59
C PRO A 452 7.13 -3.85 -4.43
N TYR A 453 7.40 -2.54 -4.40
CA TYR A 453 8.72 -1.93 -4.25
C TYR A 453 8.63 -0.64 -3.44
N VAL A 454 9.77 -0.10 -3.01
CA VAL A 454 9.83 1.19 -2.29
C VAL A 454 9.34 2.32 -3.18
N VAL A 455 8.44 3.16 -2.67
CA VAL A 455 7.91 4.32 -3.39
C VAL A 455 8.15 5.61 -2.62
N HIS A 456 7.95 6.74 -3.28
CA HIS A 456 7.66 8.02 -2.63
C HIS A 456 6.22 8.37 -2.98
N ASP A 457 5.39 8.40 -1.98
CA ASP A 457 3.96 8.59 -2.17
C ASP A 457 3.55 10.06 -2.30
N VAL A 458 2.26 10.26 -2.54
CA VAL A 458 1.67 11.61 -2.70
C VAL A 458 1.68 12.43 -1.42
N TYR A 459 1.83 11.81 -0.25
CA TYR A 459 1.98 12.50 1.03
C TYR A 459 3.43 13.00 1.27
N GLY A 460 4.38 12.60 0.41
CA GLY A 460 5.78 13.02 0.46
C GLY A 460 6.70 12.12 1.28
N SER A 461 6.22 11.01 1.78
CA SER A 461 7.04 10.02 2.50
C SER A 461 7.63 8.99 1.56
N LYS A 462 8.78 8.46 1.93
CA LYS A 462 9.25 7.17 1.41
C LYS A 462 8.46 6.07 2.12
N VAL A 463 7.81 5.19 1.35
CA VAL A 463 7.06 4.05 1.89
C VAL A 463 7.79 2.77 1.57
N LEU A 464 8.17 2.04 2.62
CA LEU A 464 8.69 0.68 2.50
C LEU A 464 7.50 -0.27 2.30
N PRO A 465 7.63 -1.26 1.42
CA PRO A 465 6.56 -2.22 1.15
C PRO A 465 6.12 -2.99 2.40
N GLU A 466 4.83 -3.19 2.54
CA GLU A 466 4.21 -4.23 3.33
C GLU A 466 3.15 -4.88 2.41
N ASN A 467 3.55 -5.90 1.68
CA ASN A 467 2.77 -6.45 0.56
C ASN A 467 2.41 -7.92 0.68
N LEU A 468 2.77 -8.57 1.78
CA LEU A 468 2.37 -9.96 2.03
C LEU A 468 1.39 -10.10 3.20
N GLY A 469 1.22 -9.06 4.00
CA GLY A 469 0.39 -9.11 5.21
C GLY A 469 1.00 -9.94 6.34
N SER A 470 0.15 -10.41 7.25
CA SER A 470 0.55 -11.17 8.44
C SER A 470 0.15 -12.63 8.39
N ILE A 471 0.60 -13.36 9.39
CA ILE A 471 0.14 -14.70 9.72
C ILE A 471 -1.03 -14.60 10.69
N ALA A 472 -2.14 -15.22 10.33
CA ALA A 472 -3.34 -15.38 11.15
C ALA A 472 -3.73 -16.87 11.20
N PRO A 473 -3.36 -17.61 12.26
CA PRO A 473 -3.54 -19.05 12.28
C PRO A 473 -4.97 -19.51 12.62
N SER A 474 -5.90 -18.58 12.79
CA SER A 474 -7.32 -18.82 13.00
C SER A 474 -8.17 -17.79 12.28
N THR A 475 -9.38 -18.16 11.94
CA THR A 475 -10.39 -17.22 11.43
C THR A 475 -10.85 -16.30 12.56
N TRP A 476 -11.00 -15.02 12.27
CA TRP A 476 -11.55 -14.02 13.18
C TRP A 476 -12.57 -13.17 12.43
N HIS A 477 -13.78 -13.10 12.93
CA HIS A 477 -14.89 -12.47 12.22
C HIS A 477 -14.98 -12.97 10.76
N THR A 478 -14.92 -12.10 9.80
CA THR A 478 -14.91 -12.43 8.37
C THR A 478 -13.51 -12.66 7.80
N TYR A 479 -12.45 -12.41 8.59
CA TYR A 479 -11.08 -12.62 8.17
C TYR A 479 -10.70 -14.09 8.21
N LYS A 480 -10.25 -14.59 7.06
CA LYS A 480 -9.87 -16.00 6.89
C LYS A 480 -8.49 -16.27 7.48
N GLU A 481 -8.32 -17.51 7.90
CA GLU A 481 -6.99 -18.03 8.25
C GLU A 481 -5.95 -17.70 7.15
N ARG A 482 -4.77 -17.22 7.58
CA ARG A 482 -3.59 -17.00 6.73
C ARG A 482 -2.38 -17.69 7.34
N LEU A 483 -1.86 -18.67 6.64
CA LEU A 483 -0.72 -19.48 7.06
C LEU A 483 0.56 -19.11 6.32
N PRO A 484 1.73 -19.57 6.77
CA PRO A 484 3.01 -19.34 6.08
C PRO A 484 2.99 -19.68 4.59
N ALA A 485 2.21 -20.70 4.19
CA ALA A 485 2.07 -21.09 2.78
C ALA A 485 1.41 -19.99 1.93
N ASP A 486 0.48 -19.22 2.51
CA ASP A 486 -0.22 -18.13 1.81
C ASP A 486 0.74 -16.96 1.55
N LEU A 487 1.53 -16.58 2.56
CA LEU A 487 2.55 -15.54 2.41
C LEU A 487 3.63 -15.94 1.40
N VAL A 488 4.07 -17.21 1.44
CA VAL A 488 5.04 -17.73 0.46
C VAL A 488 4.44 -17.76 -0.95
N ARG A 489 3.14 -18.04 -1.10
CA ARG A 489 2.46 -17.96 -2.40
C ARG A 489 2.41 -16.51 -2.92
N ALA A 490 2.09 -15.53 -2.06
CA ALA A 490 2.11 -14.12 -2.40
C ALA A 490 3.54 -13.65 -2.76
N ALA A 491 4.55 -14.04 -1.99
CA ALA A 491 5.95 -13.77 -2.31
C ALA A 491 6.34 -14.35 -3.69
N ARG A 492 5.88 -15.56 -4.01
CA ARG A 492 6.12 -16.17 -5.34
C ARG A 492 5.49 -15.36 -6.47
N ALA A 493 4.28 -14.83 -6.29
CA ALA A 493 3.64 -13.97 -7.28
C ALA A 493 4.42 -12.67 -7.49
N ASN A 494 4.94 -12.07 -6.43
CA ASN A 494 5.74 -10.85 -6.47
C ASN A 494 7.09 -11.00 -7.20
N LEU A 495 7.58 -12.22 -7.47
CA LEU A 495 8.79 -12.44 -8.29
C LEU A 495 8.67 -11.91 -9.72
N VAL A 496 7.47 -11.64 -10.22
CA VAL A 496 7.31 -11.04 -11.56
C VAL A 496 7.79 -9.60 -11.63
N VAL A 497 7.87 -8.91 -10.48
CA VAL A 497 8.26 -7.50 -10.39
C VAL A 497 9.77 -7.38 -10.26
N ARG A 498 10.41 -6.61 -11.16
CA ARG A 498 11.88 -6.51 -11.29
C ARG A 498 12.63 -6.08 -10.03
N ASP A 499 12.08 -5.16 -9.26
CA ASP A 499 12.65 -4.69 -7.99
C ASP A 499 11.72 -5.03 -6.82
N GLY A 500 11.16 -6.26 -6.89
CA GLY A 500 10.12 -6.71 -6.00
C GLY A 500 10.59 -6.98 -4.58
N PHE A 501 9.70 -6.72 -3.63
CA PHE A 501 9.86 -7.08 -2.23
C PHE A 501 8.92 -8.21 -1.83
N ALA A 502 9.33 -8.95 -0.79
CA ALA A 502 8.49 -9.82 0.01
C ALA A 502 8.54 -9.29 1.45
N SER A 503 7.57 -8.48 1.83
CA SER A 503 7.52 -7.82 3.13
C SER A 503 6.30 -8.26 3.91
N PHE A 504 6.50 -8.74 5.14
CA PHE A 504 5.46 -9.23 6.01
C PHE A 504 5.71 -8.84 7.46
N TYR A 505 4.65 -8.93 8.28
CA TYR A 505 4.76 -8.75 9.71
C TYR A 505 4.35 -9.99 10.50
N PHE A 506 4.78 -10.06 11.76
CA PHE A 506 4.57 -11.18 12.64
C PHE A 506 4.32 -10.70 14.07
N HIS A 507 3.24 -11.15 14.67
CA HIS A 507 2.95 -10.88 16.06
C HIS A 507 3.72 -11.85 16.98
N PRO A 508 4.57 -11.36 17.89
CA PRO A 508 5.44 -12.20 18.72
C PRO A 508 4.70 -13.16 19.66
N PHE A 509 3.43 -12.90 19.97
CA PHE A 509 2.60 -13.80 20.77
C PHE A 509 2.21 -15.09 20.03
N LEU A 510 2.35 -15.12 18.70
CA LEU A 510 2.13 -16.34 17.92
C LEU A 510 3.27 -17.34 18.09
N ALA A 511 2.97 -18.61 17.81
CA ALA A 511 3.96 -19.66 17.86
C ALA A 511 5.11 -19.40 16.85
N LEU A 512 6.34 -19.37 17.35
CA LEU A 512 7.57 -19.07 16.58
C LEU A 512 7.74 -19.96 15.32
N LYS A 513 7.13 -21.14 15.28
CA LYS A 513 7.14 -22.03 14.11
C LYS A 513 6.59 -21.36 12.84
N TYR A 514 5.65 -20.42 12.99
CA TYR A 514 5.07 -19.71 11.86
C TYR A 514 6.06 -18.71 11.25
N LEU A 515 6.74 -17.91 12.08
CA LEU A 515 7.82 -17.03 11.65
C LEU A 515 8.90 -17.83 10.91
N LYS A 516 9.37 -18.94 11.50
CA LYS A 516 10.38 -19.82 10.91
C LYS A 516 9.98 -20.30 9.51
N ARG A 517 8.77 -20.85 9.37
CA ARG A 517 8.28 -21.38 8.08
C ARG A 517 8.14 -20.31 7.01
N THR A 518 7.69 -19.11 7.38
CA THR A 518 7.56 -17.99 6.45
C THR A 518 8.92 -17.51 5.97
N VAL A 519 9.83 -17.22 6.90
CA VAL A 519 11.21 -16.82 6.57
C VAL A 519 11.88 -17.83 5.66
N GLU A 520 11.91 -19.10 6.03
CA GLU A 520 12.53 -20.16 5.24
C GLU A 520 11.86 -20.36 3.88
N GLY A 521 10.54 -20.14 3.81
CA GLY A 521 9.80 -20.18 2.55
C GLY A 521 10.21 -19.07 1.59
N ILE A 522 10.36 -17.84 2.10
CA ILE A 522 10.78 -16.67 1.34
C ILE A 522 12.26 -16.80 0.91
N GLU A 523 13.16 -17.25 1.80
CA GLU A 523 14.55 -17.52 1.46
C GLU A 523 14.66 -18.54 0.31
N ARG A 524 13.88 -19.62 0.33
CA ARG A 524 13.86 -20.65 -0.75
C ARG A 524 13.40 -20.11 -2.11
N LEU A 525 12.66 -19.01 -2.14
CA LEU A 525 12.29 -18.31 -3.39
C LEU A 525 13.43 -17.44 -3.93
N GLY A 526 14.53 -17.28 -3.20
CA GLY A 526 15.68 -16.47 -3.61
C GLY A 526 15.63 -15.01 -3.14
N TYR A 527 14.73 -14.64 -2.26
CA TYR A 527 14.70 -13.32 -1.67
C TYR A 527 15.85 -13.13 -0.67
N LEU A 528 16.41 -11.92 -0.66
CA LEU A 528 17.41 -11.50 0.31
C LEU A 528 16.77 -10.58 1.35
N PHE A 529 16.79 -10.97 2.62
CA PHE A 529 16.36 -10.10 3.71
C PHE A 529 17.33 -8.93 3.89
N VAL A 530 16.80 -7.72 3.96
CA VAL A 530 17.57 -6.48 4.07
C VAL A 530 17.12 -5.65 5.27
N SER A 531 18.01 -4.80 5.79
CA SER A 531 17.63 -3.90 6.87
C SER A 531 16.71 -2.79 6.37
N PRO A 532 15.59 -2.52 7.06
CA PRO A 532 14.74 -1.37 6.71
C PRO A 532 15.49 -0.04 6.83
N ALA A 533 16.50 0.04 7.71
CA ALA A 533 17.32 1.24 7.85
C ALA A 533 18.28 1.48 6.66
N SER A 534 18.45 0.49 5.78
CA SER A 534 19.29 0.62 4.57
C SER A 534 18.52 1.07 3.32
N LEU A 535 17.21 1.25 3.43
CA LEU A 535 16.29 1.63 2.36
C LEU A 535 15.80 3.10 2.48
#